data_217bfa7601765a66bf14d2c602b9b1aa
#
_entry.id   217bfa7601765a66bf14d2c602b9b1aa
#
_cell.length_a   1.000
_cell.length_b   1.000
_cell.length_c   1.000
_cell.angle_alpha   90.00
_cell.angle_beta   90.00
_cell.angle_gamma   90.00
#
_symmetry.space_group_name_H-M   'P 1'
#
loop_
_entity.id
_entity.type
_entity.pdbx_description
1 polymer ?
#
loop_
_entity_poly.entity_id
_entity_poly.type
_entity_poly.pdbx_seq_one_letter_code
_entity_poly.pdbx_strand_id
1 'polypeptide(L)'
;MQTLDLVRESLSRVHALIPAVLDGLTGEDLLWRADPEANSIGWLVWHLTRIEDDHLAALGHIEQAWTADGWYQRFGLPYVKTAHGFRMTPTEVGMFNTRDARLLSGYAAAVWLQVQSVLGSLTDDDVDRVIDQRYTPPVTIGIRLASVMVETAQHIGQAGYVRGLRERTLGVSSGWAGTA
;
A
#
# COMPACT_ATOMS: atom_id res chain seq x y z
N MET A 1 15.74 4.06 -20.29
CA MET A 1 14.95 3.55 -19.17
C MET A 1 13.98 2.55 -19.75
N GLN A 2 14.06 1.31 -19.33
CA GLN A 2 13.16 0.25 -19.75
C GLN A 2 11.84 0.31 -18.96
N THR A 3 10.81 -0.42 -19.38
CA THR A 3 9.48 -0.37 -18.75
C THR A 3 9.53 -0.77 -17.27
N LEU A 4 10.22 -1.86 -16.95
CA LEU A 4 10.35 -2.34 -15.57
C LEU A 4 11.19 -1.40 -14.68
N ASP A 5 12.14 -0.64 -15.26
CA ASP A 5 12.87 0.39 -14.53
C ASP A 5 11.95 1.52 -14.09
N LEU A 6 11.01 1.94 -14.98
CA LEU A 6 10.02 2.96 -14.65
C LEU A 6 9.07 2.49 -13.54
N VAL A 7 8.62 1.24 -13.59
CA VAL A 7 7.79 0.63 -12.55
C VAL A 7 8.53 0.63 -11.21
N ARG A 8 9.78 0.15 -11.20
CA ARG A 8 10.61 0.10 -9.99
C ARG A 8 10.83 1.48 -9.39
N GLU A 9 11.14 2.47 -10.23
CA GLU A 9 11.32 3.86 -9.79
C GLU A 9 10.04 4.42 -9.18
N SER A 10 8.88 4.21 -9.82
CA SER A 10 7.60 4.69 -9.32
C SER A 10 7.26 4.09 -7.96
N LEU A 11 7.37 2.77 -7.80
CA LEU A 11 7.10 2.10 -6.53
C LEU A 11 8.11 2.47 -5.45
N SER A 12 9.40 2.67 -5.80
CA SER A 12 10.41 3.11 -4.84
C SER A 12 10.08 4.46 -4.23
N ARG A 13 9.52 5.40 -5.03
CA ARG A 13 9.07 6.70 -4.53
C ARG A 13 7.90 6.57 -3.56
N VAL A 14 6.94 5.69 -3.86
CA VAL A 14 5.83 5.39 -2.92
C VAL A 14 6.38 4.86 -1.59
N HIS A 15 7.29 3.90 -1.65
CA HIS A 15 7.92 3.32 -0.45
C HIS A 15 8.74 4.34 0.36
N ALA A 16 9.41 5.27 -0.31
CA ALA A 16 10.13 6.35 0.38
C ALA A 16 9.19 7.31 1.14
N LEU A 17 7.95 7.48 0.68
CA LEU A 17 6.95 8.33 1.34
C LEU A 17 6.30 7.67 2.56
N ILE A 18 6.24 6.33 2.65
CA ILE A 18 5.58 5.63 3.75
C ILE A 18 6.18 6.01 5.13
N PRO A 19 7.49 5.90 5.36
CA PRO A 19 8.08 6.36 6.63
C PRO A 19 7.79 7.83 6.91
N ALA A 20 7.89 8.69 5.88
CA ALA A 20 7.67 10.12 6.03
C ALA A 20 6.23 10.46 6.44
N VAL A 21 5.22 9.78 5.84
CA VAL A 21 3.82 10.01 6.20
C VAL A 21 3.45 9.47 7.58
N LEU A 22 4.22 8.51 8.10
CA LEU A 22 4.00 7.89 9.41
C LEU A 22 4.80 8.57 10.53
N ASP A 23 5.83 9.36 10.20
CA ASP A 23 6.76 9.93 11.18
C ASP A 23 6.04 10.83 12.20
N GLY A 24 6.32 10.59 13.48
CA GLY A 24 5.78 11.36 14.60
C GLY A 24 4.28 11.16 14.87
N LEU A 25 3.57 10.30 14.11
CA LEU A 25 2.15 10.04 14.35
C LEU A 25 1.94 9.16 15.57
N THR A 26 0.95 9.53 16.39
CA THR A 26 0.45 8.69 17.48
C THR A 26 -0.52 7.63 16.96
N GLY A 27 -0.87 6.65 17.81
CA GLY A 27 -1.89 5.67 17.47
C GLY A 27 -3.27 6.27 17.20
N GLU A 28 -3.60 7.39 17.84
CA GLU A 28 -4.85 8.13 17.59
C GLU A 28 -4.83 8.81 16.21
N ASP A 29 -3.68 9.36 15.79
CA ASP A 29 -3.54 10.00 14.49
C ASP A 29 -3.65 8.97 13.36
N LEU A 30 -3.10 7.76 13.56
CA LEU A 30 -3.21 6.66 12.60
C LEU A 30 -4.65 6.22 12.36
N LEU A 31 -5.52 6.31 13.37
CA LEU A 31 -6.92 5.92 13.31
C LEU A 31 -7.88 7.07 13.00
N TRP A 32 -7.38 8.30 13.02
CA TRP A 32 -8.22 9.47 12.78
C TRP A 32 -8.79 9.48 11.36
N ARG A 33 -10.07 9.82 11.26
CA ARG A 33 -10.81 9.98 10.01
C ARG A 33 -11.42 11.38 9.98
N ALA A 34 -11.36 12.04 8.82
CA ALA A 34 -11.92 13.39 8.67
C ALA A 34 -13.44 13.42 8.89
N ASP A 35 -14.10 12.34 8.50
CA ASP A 35 -15.52 12.06 8.71
C ASP A 35 -15.76 10.53 8.71
N PRO A 36 -16.97 10.03 9.02
CA PRO A 36 -17.26 8.59 9.05
C PRO A 36 -17.07 7.85 7.72
N GLU A 37 -17.06 8.54 6.58
CA GLU A 37 -16.86 7.96 5.25
C GLU A 37 -15.39 7.97 4.81
N ALA A 38 -14.54 8.80 5.47
CA ALA A 38 -13.13 8.96 5.12
C ALA A 38 -12.30 7.74 5.53
N ASN A 39 -11.21 7.48 4.83
CA ASN A 39 -10.19 6.52 5.22
C ASN A 39 -9.22 7.14 6.25
N SER A 40 -8.69 6.33 7.17
CA SER A 40 -7.62 6.74 8.08
C SER A 40 -6.23 6.54 7.47
N ILE A 41 -5.22 7.26 7.98
CA ILE A 41 -3.83 7.12 7.53
C ILE A 41 -3.35 5.67 7.68
N GLY A 42 -3.61 5.04 8.82
CA GLY A 42 -3.19 3.67 9.07
C GLY A 42 -3.83 2.68 8.11
N TRP A 43 -5.13 2.80 7.84
CA TRP A 43 -5.82 1.95 6.88
C TRP A 43 -5.28 2.15 5.46
N LEU A 44 -5.04 3.40 5.02
CA LEU A 44 -4.51 3.71 3.70
C LEU A 44 -3.12 3.09 3.47
N VAL A 45 -2.22 3.21 4.44
CA VAL A 45 -0.88 2.60 4.35
C VAL A 45 -0.96 1.07 4.38
N TRP A 46 -1.81 0.50 5.25
CA TRP A 46 -2.03 -0.95 5.26
C TRP A 46 -2.61 -1.43 3.91
N HIS A 47 -3.63 -0.76 3.39
CA HIS A 47 -4.31 -1.16 2.16
C HIS A 47 -3.38 -1.13 0.95
N LEU A 48 -2.66 -0.02 0.72
CA LEU A 48 -1.72 0.06 -0.40
C LEU A 48 -0.64 -1.03 -0.33
N THR A 49 -0.14 -1.33 0.86
CA THR A 49 0.85 -2.39 1.07
C THR A 49 0.25 -3.78 0.81
N ARG A 50 -1.00 -4.02 1.25
CA ARG A 50 -1.72 -5.27 0.96
C ARG A 50 -1.97 -5.50 -0.52
N ILE A 51 -2.35 -4.45 -1.27
CA ILE A 51 -2.56 -4.51 -2.73
C ILE A 51 -1.25 -4.87 -3.44
N GLU A 52 -0.16 -4.25 -3.04
CA GLU A 52 1.15 -4.52 -3.62
C GLU A 52 1.60 -5.96 -3.33
N ASP A 53 1.51 -6.40 -2.07
CA ASP A 53 1.84 -7.76 -1.64
C ASP A 53 1.02 -8.81 -2.42
N ASP A 54 -0.30 -8.64 -2.48
CA ASP A 54 -1.21 -9.57 -3.17
C ASP A 54 -0.86 -9.72 -4.65
N HIS A 55 -0.70 -8.59 -5.33
CA HIS A 55 -0.48 -8.60 -6.77
C HIS A 55 0.93 -9.03 -7.16
N LEU A 56 1.96 -8.58 -6.45
CA LEU A 56 3.33 -8.95 -6.79
C LEU A 56 3.64 -10.40 -6.39
N ALA A 57 3.12 -10.87 -5.26
CA ALA A 57 3.25 -12.28 -4.89
C ALA A 57 2.60 -13.20 -5.95
N ALA A 58 1.42 -12.82 -6.45
CA ALA A 58 0.76 -13.56 -7.54
C ALA A 58 1.59 -13.56 -8.84
N LEU A 59 2.20 -12.44 -9.21
CA LEU A 59 3.09 -12.35 -10.38
C LEU A 59 4.35 -13.20 -10.22
N GLY A 60 4.92 -13.23 -9.02
CA GLY A 60 6.12 -14.01 -8.70
C GLY A 60 5.85 -15.49 -8.39
N HIS A 61 4.58 -15.91 -8.35
CA HIS A 61 4.17 -17.25 -7.91
C HIS A 61 4.73 -17.62 -6.54
N ILE A 62 4.76 -16.66 -5.61
CA ILE A 62 5.27 -16.81 -4.24
C ILE A 62 4.17 -16.52 -3.21
N GLU A 63 4.42 -16.91 -1.96
CA GLU A 63 3.52 -16.56 -0.87
C GLU A 63 3.62 -15.07 -0.53
N GLN A 64 2.51 -14.44 -0.16
CA GLN A 64 2.48 -13.06 0.31
C GLN A 64 3.28 -12.91 1.60
N ALA A 65 4.04 -11.83 1.75
CA ALA A 65 4.69 -11.49 3.01
C ALA A 65 3.69 -11.44 4.18
N TRP A 66 2.46 -11.02 3.91
CA TRP A 66 1.34 -10.99 4.85
C TRP A 66 1.17 -12.28 5.62
N THR A 67 1.31 -13.41 4.95
CA THR A 67 1.13 -14.76 5.53
C THR A 67 2.44 -15.45 5.83
N ALA A 68 3.43 -15.37 4.94
CA ALA A 68 4.72 -16.03 5.08
C ALA A 68 5.50 -15.54 6.30
N ASP A 69 5.49 -14.22 6.55
CA ASP A 69 6.26 -13.58 7.60
C ASP A 69 5.44 -13.32 8.88
N GLY A 70 4.20 -13.81 8.92
CA GLY A 70 3.35 -13.67 10.10
C GLY A 70 2.80 -12.26 10.35
N TRP A 71 2.74 -11.39 9.33
CA TRP A 71 2.19 -10.04 9.49
C TRP A 71 0.71 -10.06 9.84
N TYR A 72 -0.07 -10.99 9.28
CA TYR A 72 -1.47 -11.17 9.64
C TYR A 72 -1.67 -11.31 11.15
N GLN A 73 -0.88 -12.16 11.80
CA GLN A 73 -0.97 -12.39 13.24
C GLN A 73 -0.52 -11.16 14.04
N ARG A 74 0.55 -10.49 13.60
CA ARG A 74 1.07 -9.29 14.28
C ARG A 74 0.09 -8.12 14.22
N PHE A 75 -0.59 -7.93 13.09
CA PHE A 75 -1.60 -6.89 12.96
C PHE A 75 -2.86 -7.18 13.78
N GLY A 76 -3.29 -8.44 13.87
CA GLY A 76 -4.48 -8.84 14.63
C GLY A 76 -5.75 -8.09 14.24
N LEU A 77 -5.86 -7.67 12.96
CA LEU A 77 -7.02 -6.92 12.48
C LEU A 77 -8.30 -7.79 12.51
N PRO A 78 -9.48 -7.18 12.71
CA PRO A 78 -10.75 -7.90 12.71
C PRO A 78 -11.22 -8.26 11.28
N TYR A 79 -10.27 -8.52 10.40
CA TYR A 79 -10.51 -8.87 9.00
C TYR A 79 -10.16 -10.33 8.73
N VAL A 80 -10.79 -10.91 7.73
CA VAL A 80 -10.38 -12.24 7.25
C VAL A 80 -8.95 -12.18 6.69
N LYS A 81 -8.23 -13.29 6.80
CA LYS A 81 -6.81 -13.37 6.41
C LYS A 81 -6.54 -12.90 4.97
N THR A 82 -7.49 -13.12 4.07
CA THR A 82 -7.39 -12.75 2.65
C THR A 82 -7.78 -11.30 2.36
N ALA A 83 -8.25 -10.54 3.36
CA ALA A 83 -8.65 -9.16 3.16
C ALA A 83 -7.44 -8.29 2.77
N HIS A 84 -7.67 -7.44 1.79
CA HIS A 84 -6.69 -6.45 1.33
C HIS A 84 -7.28 -5.02 1.23
N GLY A 85 -8.54 -4.82 1.65
CA GLY A 85 -9.18 -3.50 1.69
C GLY A 85 -10.07 -3.17 0.48
N PHE A 86 -9.94 -3.88 -0.63
CA PHE A 86 -10.72 -3.59 -1.83
C PHE A 86 -12.22 -3.74 -1.58
N ARG A 87 -13.02 -2.71 -1.92
CA ARG A 87 -14.48 -2.61 -1.71
C ARG A 87 -14.93 -2.72 -0.25
N MET A 88 -14.07 -2.46 0.72
CA MET A 88 -14.52 -2.33 2.09
C MET A 88 -15.48 -1.15 2.24
N THR A 89 -16.55 -1.37 2.96
CA THR A 89 -17.49 -0.32 3.34
C THR A 89 -16.85 0.65 4.35
N PRO A 90 -17.36 1.89 4.51
CA PRO A 90 -16.88 2.81 5.53
C PRO A 90 -16.92 2.24 6.96
N THR A 91 -17.87 1.36 7.24
CA THR A 91 -17.95 0.65 8.52
C THR A 91 -16.79 -0.31 8.70
N GLU A 92 -16.49 -1.13 7.68
CA GLU A 92 -15.35 -2.06 7.72
C GLU A 92 -14.02 -1.29 7.81
N VAL A 93 -13.84 -0.22 7.04
CA VAL A 93 -12.67 0.69 7.16
C VAL A 93 -12.52 1.20 8.60
N GLY A 94 -13.63 1.57 9.24
CA GLY A 94 -13.65 2.03 10.63
C GLY A 94 -13.27 0.98 11.67
N MET A 95 -13.28 -0.31 11.31
CA MET A 95 -12.84 -1.39 12.19
C MET A 95 -11.30 -1.53 12.23
N PHE A 96 -10.55 -0.84 11.36
CA PHE A 96 -9.10 -0.83 11.41
C PHE A 96 -8.61 -0.28 12.74
N ASN A 97 -7.73 -1.00 13.45
CA ASN A 97 -7.39 -0.72 14.84
C ASN A 97 -5.89 -0.72 15.15
N THR A 98 -5.03 -0.82 14.13
CA THR A 98 -3.57 -0.78 14.34
C THR A 98 -3.13 0.63 14.77
N ARG A 99 -2.42 0.70 15.91
CA ARG A 99 -1.94 1.95 16.53
C ARG A 99 -0.40 2.07 16.52
N ASP A 100 0.30 1.15 15.91
CA ASP A 100 1.77 1.15 15.84
C ASP A 100 2.24 1.46 14.41
N ALA A 101 2.80 2.66 14.21
CA ALA A 101 3.38 3.09 12.94
C ALA A 101 4.54 2.18 12.49
N ARG A 102 5.30 1.59 13.45
CA ARG A 102 6.40 0.67 13.13
C ARG A 102 5.91 -0.64 12.55
N LEU A 103 4.71 -1.08 12.92
CA LEU A 103 4.10 -2.28 12.34
C LEU A 103 3.77 -2.04 10.87
N LEU A 104 3.21 -0.86 10.54
CA LEU A 104 2.90 -0.45 9.17
C LEU A 104 4.17 -0.31 8.32
N SER A 105 5.17 0.43 8.80
CA SER A 105 6.43 0.62 8.07
C SER A 105 7.24 -0.67 7.92
N GLY A 106 7.22 -1.54 8.94
CA GLY A 106 7.89 -2.84 8.90
C GLY A 106 7.28 -3.78 7.85
N TYR A 107 5.95 -3.84 7.78
CA TYR A 107 5.26 -4.61 6.74
C TYR A 107 5.55 -4.05 5.35
N ALA A 108 5.47 -2.75 5.16
CA ALA A 108 5.80 -2.13 3.89
C ALA A 108 7.25 -2.43 3.45
N ALA A 109 8.21 -2.40 4.38
CA ALA A 109 9.60 -2.75 4.09
C ALA A 109 9.77 -4.22 3.66
N ALA A 110 9.06 -5.16 4.32
CA ALA A 110 9.07 -6.56 3.93
C ALA A 110 8.49 -6.78 2.53
N VAL A 111 7.36 -6.13 2.22
CA VAL A 111 6.74 -6.19 0.89
C VAL A 111 7.66 -5.58 -0.16
N TRP A 112 8.33 -4.46 0.14
CA TRP A 112 9.27 -3.85 -0.80
C TRP A 112 10.42 -4.77 -1.20
N LEU A 113 10.97 -5.53 -0.27
CA LEU A 113 12.01 -6.53 -0.58
C LEU A 113 11.48 -7.60 -1.55
N GLN A 114 10.26 -8.06 -1.33
CA GLN A 114 9.60 -9.03 -2.19
C GLN A 114 9.33 -8.45 -3.59
N VAL A 115 8.82 -7.21 -3.66
CA VAL A 115 8.58 -6.49 -4.91
C VAL A 115 9.86 -6.37 -5.75
N GLN A 116 10.96 -5.96 -5.12
CA GLN A 116 12.26 -5.87 -5.80
C GLN A 116 12.70 -7.22 -6.38
N SER A 117 12.51 -8.29 -5.62
CA SER A 117 12.82 -9.66 -6.08
C SER A 117 11.97 -10.07 -7.28
N VAL A 118 10.66 -9.85 -7.21
CA VAL A 118 9.73 -10.19 -8.31
C VAL A 118 10.06 -9.37 -9.56
N LEU A 119 10.20 -8.05 -9.44
CA LEU A 119 10.55 -7.19 -10.57
C LEU A 119 11.94 -7.53 -11.15
N GLY A 120 12.87 -8.01 -10.31
CA GLY A 120 14.19 -8.47 -10.74
C GLY A 120 14.16 -9.78 -11.51
N SER A 121 13.11 -10.59 -11.37
CA SER A 121 12.92 -11.85 -12.09
C SER A 121 12.19 -11.70 -13.43
N LEU A 122 11.61 -10.52 -13.69
CA LEU A 122 10.92 -10.19 -14.93
C LEU A 122 11.83 -9.46 -15.91
N THR A 123 11.51 -9.61 -17.19
CA THR A 123 12.12 -8.84 -18.30
C THR A 123 11.06 -7.98 -18.98
N ASP A 124 11.47 -6.99 -19.78
CA ASP A 124 10.52 -6.17 -20.53
C ASP A 124 9.69 -6.99 -21.54
N ASP A 125 10.20 -8.12 -22.00
CA ASP A 125 9.46 -9.05 -22.87
C ASP A 125 8.29 -9.74 -22.16
N ASP A 126 8.30 -9.81 -20.83
CA ASP A 126 7.22 -10.37 -20.05
C ASP A 126 6.00 -9.43 -19.92
N VAL A 127 6.17 -8.13 -20.18
CA VAL A 127 5.15 -7.09 -19.88
C VAL A 127 3.83 -7.37 -20.62
N ASP A 128 3.88 -7.90 -21.83
CA ASP A 128 2.72 -8.22 -22.66
C ASP A 128 2.14 -9.63 -22.39
N ARG A 129 2.77 -10.41 -21.53
CA ARG A 129 2.30 -11.75 -21.17
C ARG A 129 0.96 -11.66 -20.43
N VAL A 130 -0.07 -12.35 -20.99
CA VAL A 130 -1.41 -12.42 -20.41
C VAL A 130 -1.38 -13.27 -19.13
N ILE A 131 -1.94 -12.74 -18.04
CA ILE A 131 -2.03 -13.38 -16.73
C ILE A 131 -3.47 -13.59 -16.26
N ASP A 132 -4.45 -12.91 -16.87
CA ASP A 132 -5.86 -13.08 -16.52
C ASP A 132 -6.75 -12.86 -17.75
N GLN A 133 -7.43 -13.93 -18.17
CA GLN A 133 -8.32 -13.92 -19.34
C GLN A 133 -9.79 -13.63 -18.98
N ARG A 134 -10.12 -13.42 -17.70
CA ARG A 134 -11.50 -13.15 -17.25
C ARG A 134 -11.98 -11.74 -17.62
N TYR A 135 -11.08 -10.88 -18.07
CA TYR A 135 -11.36 -9.51 -18.47
C TYR A 135 -11.28 -9.33 -20.00
N THR A 136 -11.93 -8.28 -20.50
CA THR A 136 -11.86 -7.87 -21.91
C THR A 136 -11.50 -6.38 -21.98
N PRO A 137 -10.30 -6.00 -22.46
CA PRO A 137 -9.21 -6.88 -22.88
C PRO A 137 -8.63 -7.70 -21.73
N PRO A 138 -7.93 -8.82 -22.03
CA PRO A 138 -7.23 -9.61 -21.00
C PRO A 138 -6.18 -8.79 -20.24
N VAL A 139 -5.97 -9.13 -18.97
CA VAL A 139 -4.96 -8.45 -18.15
C VAL A 139 -3.59 -9.05 -18.44
N THR A 140 -2.63 -8.19 -18.80
CA THR A 140 -1.21 -8.55 -18.93
C THR A 140 -0.44 -8.18 -17.65
N ILE A 141 0.82 -8.62 -17.55
CA ILE A 141 1.73 -8.19 -16.48
C ILE A 141 1.81 -6.67 -16.44
N GLY A 142 2.02 -5.99 -17.58
CA GLY A 142 2.10 -4.55 -17.66
C GLY A 142 0.84 -3.85 -17.16
N ILE A 143 -0.36 -4.33 -17.53
CA ILE A 143 -1.63 -3.80 -17.03
C ILE A 143 -1.73 -3.98 -15.51
N ARG A 144 -1.31 -5.13 -14.98
CA ARG A 144 -1.30 -5.39 -13.53
C ARG A 144 -0.34 -4.45 -12.80
N LEU A 145 0.87 -4.28 -13.30
CA LEU A 145 1.85 -3.37 -12.72
C LEU A 145 1.37 -1.92 -12.76
N ALA A 146 0.78 -1.48 -13.87
CA ALA A 146 0.17 -0.16 -13.98
C ALA A 146 -0.95 0.04 -12.94
N SER A 147 -1.81 -0.96 -12.72
CA SER A 147 -2.86 -0.91 -11.68
C SER A 147 -2.26 -0.75 -10.28
N VAL A 148 -1.21 -1.51 -9.95
CA VAL A 148 -0.52 -1.39 -8.65
C VAL A 148 0.11 -0.02 -8.47
N MET A 149 0.80 0.51 -9.49
CA MET A 149 1.40 1.87 -9.44
C MET A 149 0.36 2.95 -9.17
N VAL A 150 -0.78 2.90 -9.88
CA VAL A 150 -1.86 3.89 -9.72
C VAL A 150 -2.47 3.79 -8.32
N GLU A 151 -2.79 2.58 -7.88
CA GLU A 151 -3.42 2.32 -6.58
C GLU A 151 -2.53 2.78 -5.42
N THR A 152 -1.25 2.40 -5.44
CA THR A 152 -0.31 2.76 -4.38
C THR A 152 -0.02 4.26 -4.35
N ALA A 153 0.14 4.91 -5.52
CA ALA A 153 0.35 6.34 -5.61
C ALA A 153 -0.87 7.16 -5.13
N GLN A 154 -2.09 6.72 -5.48
CA GLN A 154 -3.32 7.36 -5.00
C GLN A 154 -3.42 7.28 -3.48
N HIS A 155 -3.20 6.12 -2.89
CA HIS A 155 -3.39 5.93 -1.45
C HIS A 155 -2.30 6.57 -0.60
N ILE A 156 -1.05 6.59 -1.05
CA ILE A 156 -0.01 7.34 -0.32
C ILE A 156 -0.26 8.86 -0.38
N GLY A 157 -0.76 9.37 -1.51
CA GLY A 157 -1.18 10.77 -1.64
C GLY A 157 -2.38 11.10 -0.73
N GLN A 158 -3.37 10.21 -0.66
CA GLN A 158 -4.49 10.34 0.28
C GLN A 158 -4.02 10.33 1.74
N ALA A 159 -3.10 9.43 2.10
CA ALA A 159 -2.55 9.37 3.45
C ALA A 159 -1.85 10.69 3.85
N GLY A 160 -1.05 11.25 2.95
CA GLY A 160 -0.43 12.57 3.14
C GLY A 160 -1.46 13.70 3.27
N TYR A 161 -2.51 13.68 2.46
CA TYR A 161 -3.60 14.66 2.55
C TYR A 161 -4.35 14.57 3.89
N VAL A 162 -4.71 13.35 4.32
CA VAL A 162 -5.39 13.11 5.61
C VAL A 162 -4.50 13.54 6.78
N ARG A 163 -3.18 13.27 6.70
CA ARG A 163 -2.22 13.77 7.68
C ARG A 163 -2.27 15.30 7.80
N GLY A 164 -2.20 16.01 6.68
CA GLY A 164 -2.29 17.48 6.69
C GLY A 164 -3.63 18.01 7.23
N LEU A 165 -4.74 17.31 7.00
CA LEU A 165 -6.04 17.63 7.63
C LEU A 165 -5.96 17.47 9.14
N ARG A 166 -5.45 16.34 9.62
CA ARG A 166 -5.33 16.03 11.05
C ARG A 166 -4.45 17.05 11.78
N GLU A 167 -3.30 17.38 11.22
CA GLU A 167 -2.38 18.38 11.79
C GLU A 167 -3.05 19.74 11.94
N ARG A 168 -3.81 20.19 10.96
CA ARG A 168 -4.58 21.44 11.04
C ARG A 168 -5.65 21.41 12.14
N THR A 169 -6.31 20.26 12.37
CA THR A 169 -7.28 20.14 13.47
C THR A 169 -6.63 20.23 14.83
N LEU A 170 -5.34 19.88 14.94
CA LEU A 170 -4.56 19.97 16.19
C LEU A 170 -3.85 21.32 16.35
N GLY A 171 -3.89 22.20 15.34
CA GLY A 171 -3.16 23.48 15.34
C GLY A 171 -1.65 23.28 15.26
N VAL A 172 -1.18 22.14 14.76
CA VAL A 172 0.25 21.84 14.58
C VAL A 172 0.60 21.75 13.10
N SER A 173 1.84 22.06 12.77
CA SER A 173 2.42 21.84 11.46
C SER A 173 3.67 21.00 11.61
N SER A 174 3.68 19.79 11.03
CA SER A 174 4.84 18.92 11.05
C SER A 174 5.96 19.37 10.11
N GLY A 175 5.69 20.36 9.27
CA GLY A 175 6.58 20.71 8.17
C GLY A 175 6.67 19.61 7.09
N TRP A 176 5.81 18.60 7.15
CA TRP A 176 5.69 17.61 6.06
C TRP A 176 5.17 18.34 4.80
N ALA A 177 6.08 18.88 4.02
CA ALA A 177 5.84 19.21 2.64
C ALA A 177 6.13 17.94 1.86
N GLY A 178 5.09 17.31 1.30
CA GLY A 178 5.30 16.20 0.40
C GLY A 178 6.43 16.55 -0.56
N THR A 179 7.58 15.94 -0.37
CA THR A 179 8.74 16.23 -1.19
C THR A 179 8.44 15.70 -2.59
N ALA A 180 8.35 16.65 -3.52
CA ALA A 180 8.34 16.36 -4.94
C ALA A 180 9.65 15.69 -5.38
#